data_a68534efd749fb66c6a1e5bee3fc0e51
#
_entry.id   a68534efd749fb66c6a1e5bee3fc0e51
#
_cell.length_a   1.000
_cell.length_b   1.000
_cell.length_c   1.000
_cell.angle_alpha   90.00
_cell.angle_beta   90.00
_cell.angle_gamma   90.00
#
_symmetry.space_group_name_H-M   'P 1'
#
loop_
_entity.id
_entity.type
_entity.pdbx_description
1 polymer ?
#
loop_
_entity_poly.entity_id
_entity_poly.type
_entity_poly.pdbx_seq_one_letter_code
_entity_poly.pdbx_strand_id
1 'polypeptide(L)'
;MNEKIYKTQSGCIHYWINLGQDPEKATLIFLPGLTADHRLFDKQIEFFEGIYNVFVWDAPGHAKSWPFEFNFSLSDKAKWLDDILSLENIRYPVIIGQSMGGYVGQAYAELFPNKLKGFISIDSAPLQRKYVTGIELWLLKKMEPVYRYYPWKSLLKTGTNGVATSEYGRKLMHDIMMIYDGDQKRYAKIAGHGFRILAEAMETNL
;
A
#
# COMPACT_ATOMS: atom_id res chain seq x y z
N MET A 1 -1.45 8.58 -17.13
CA MET A 1 -0.56 7.47 -16.67
C MET A 1 -0.86 6.19 -17.46
N ASN A 2 0.15 5.35 -17.71
CA ASN A 2 0.02 4.07 -18.41
C ASN A 2 -0.11 2.92 -17.41
N GLU A 3 -1.15 2.10 -17.55
CA GLU A 3 -1.32 0.89 -16.74
C GLU A 3 -0.41 -0.22 -17.24
N LYS A 4 0.27 -0.90 -16.30
CA LYS A 4 1.12 -2.06 -16.54
C LYS A 4 0.87 -3.15 -15.51
N ILE A 5 1.36 -4.34 -15.80
CA ILE A 5 1.16 -5.52 -14.95
C ILE A 5 2.49 -6.23 -14.72
N TYR A 6 2.82 -6.47 -13.46
CA TYR A 6 3.92 -7.32 -13.06
C TYR A 6 3.39 -8.67 -12.57
N LYS A 7 3.88 -9.77 -13.15
CA LYS A 7 3.45 -11.13 -12.83
C LYS A 7 4.36 -11.74 -11.78
N THR A 8 3.77 -12.25 -10.71
CA THR A 8 4.43 -13.04 -9.67
C THR A 8 3.89 -14.47 -9.67
N GLN A 9 4.49 -15.37 -8.88
CA GLN A 9 3.92 -16.70 -8.66
C GLN A 9 2.58 -16.65 -7.88
N SER A 10 2.37 -15.62 -7.07
CA SER A 10 1.19 -15.45 -6.22
C SER A 10 0.04 -14.70 -6.88
N GLY A 11 0.27 -14.05 -8.02
CA GLY A 11 -0.72 -13.25 -8.72
C GLY A 11 -0.12 -12.12 -9.55
N CYS A 12 -0.98 -11.21 -10.01
CA CYS A 12 -0.57 -10.06 -10.81
C CYS A 12 -0.63 -8.78 -9.98
N ILE A 13 0.38 -7.92 -10.12
CA ILE A 13 0.42 -6.58 -9.50
C ILE A 13 0.18 -5.56 -10.61
N HIS A 14 -0.90 -4.79 -10.47
CA HIS A 14 -1.23 -3.69 -11.36
C HIS A 14 -0.59 -2.39 -10.85
N TYR A 15 0.02 -1.64 -11.74
CA TYR A 15 0.62 -0.36 -11.43
C TYR A 15 0.49 0.62 -12.61
N TRP A 16 0.57 1.89 -12.31
CA TRP A 16 0.48 2.98 -13.29
C TRP A 16 1.73 3.81 -13.20
N ILE A 17 2.27 4.14 -14.38
CA ILE A 17 3.45 4.97 -14.49
C ILE A 17 3.25 6.08 -15.50
N ASN A 18 3.92 7.20 -15.28
CA ASN A 18 4.15 8.26 -16.24
C ASN A 18 5.63 8.64 -16.17
N LEU A 19 6.43 8.05 -17.07
CA LEU A 19 7.86 8.33 -17.18
C LEU A 19 8.08 9.30 -18.34
N GLY A 20 8.64 10.47 -18.05
CA GLY A 20 9.08 11.42 -19.04
C GLY A 20 10.33 10.93 -19.79
N GLN A 21 10.71 11.65 -20.86
CA GLN A 21 11.91 11.35 -21.63
C GLN A 21 13.22 11.76 -20.93
N ASP A 22 13.13 12.56 -19.86
CA ASP A 22 14.30 13.02 -19.12
C ASP A 22 14.71 12.00 -18.07
N PRO A 23 15.85 11.29 -18.22
CA PRO A 23 16.32 10.28 -17.27
C PRO A 23 16.76 10.86 -15.93
N GLU A 24 17.05 12.16 -15.86
CA GLU A 24 17.44 12.85 -14.61
C GLU A 24 16.23 13.26 -13.76
N LYS A 25 15.04 13.19 -14.34
CA LYS A 25 13.81 13.56 -13.64
C LYS A 25 13.53 12.58 -12.50
N ALA A 26 13.41 13.10 -11.27
CA ALA A 26 13.13 12.27 -10.11
C ALA A 26 11.78 11.55 -10.25
N THR A 27 11.71 10.32 -9.76
CA THR A 27 10.48 9.51 -9.77
C THR A 27 9.87 9.48 -8.36
N LEU A 28 8.60 9.85 -8.26
CA LEU A 28 7.79 9.75 -7.05
C LEU A 28 7.00 8.44 -7.08
N ILE A 29 7.16 7.64 -6.04
CA ILE A 29 6.48 6.35 -5.88
C ILE A 29 5.41 6.51 -4.81
N PHE A 30 4.14 6.42 -5.19
CA PHE A 30 3.01 6.50 -4.27
C PHE A 30 2.53 5.10 -3.88
N LEU A 31 2.56 4.81 -2.58
CA LEU A 31 2.15 3.52 -2.02
C LEU A 31 0.91 3.71 -1.13
N PRO A 32 -0.28 3.29 -1.59
CA PRO A 32 -1.52 3.38 -0.83
C PRO A 32 -1.53 2.51 0.43
N GLY A 33 -2.40 2.90 1.37
CA GLY A 33 -2.64 2.17 2.60
C GLY A 33 -3.41 0.87 2.42
N LEU A 34 -3.64 0.20 3.55
CA LEU A 34 -4.36 -1.08 3.60
C LEU A 34 -5.81 -0.88 3.10
N THR A 35 -6.25 -1.78 2.23
CA THR A 35 -7.57 -1.77 1.56
C THR A 35 -7.84 -0.57 0.64
N ALA A 36 -6.90 0.36 0.53
CA ALA A 36 -6.95 1.44 -0.46
C ALA A 36 -6.36 0.99 -1.82
N ASP A 37 -6.48 1.83 -2.84
CA ASP A 37 -5.97 1.59 -4.18
C ASP A 37 -5.29 2.84 -4.75
N HIS A 38 -4.80 2.76 -6.01
CA HIS A 38 -4.08 3.83 -6.69
C HIS A 38 -4.78 5.19 -6.65
N ARG A 39 -6.12 5.23 -6.60
CA ARG A 39 -6.93 6.46 -6.57
C ARG A 39 -6.71 7.30 -5.31
N LEU A 40 -6.17 6.70 -4.24
CA LEU A 40 -5.89 7.43 -3.00
C LEU A 40 -5.02 8.68 -3.22
N PHE A 41 -4.15 8.63 -4.24
CA PHE A 41 -3.21 9.69 -4.56
C PHE A 41 -3.57 10.49 -5.83
N ASP A 42 -4.81 10.40 -6.34
CA ASP A 42 -5.22 11.04 -7.59
C ASP A 42 -4.85 12.53 -7.65
N LYS A 43 -5.08 13.30 -6.57
CA LYS A 43 -4.76 14.73 -6.53
C LYS A 43 -3.26 15.02 -6.50
N GLN A 44 -2.50 14.19 -5.81
CA GLN A 44 -1.04 14.30 -5.79
C GLN A 44 -0.45 13.93 -7.15
N ILE A 45 -0.99 12.88 -7.78
CA ILE A 45 -0.58 12.47 -9.12
C ILE A 45 -0.89 13.56 -10.13
N GLU A 46 -2.12 14.10 -10.15
CA GLU A 46 -2.54 15.21 -11.01
C GLU A 46 -1.60 16.43 -10.88
N PHE A 47 -1.17 16.75 -9.66
CA PHE A 47 -0.27 17.86 -9.40
C PHE A 47 1.17 17.59 -9.85
N PHE A 48 1.68 16.38 -9.60
CA PHE A 48 3.11 16.08 -9.79
C PHE A 48 3.47 15.50 -11.14
N GLU A 49 2.53 14.89 -11.89
CA GLU A 49 2.85 14.19 -13.15
C GLU A 49 3.44 15.07 -14.26
N GLY A 50 3.20 16.38 -14.20
CA GLY A 50 3.83 17.37 -15.11
C GLY A 50 5.27 17.73 -14.72
N ILE A 51 5.64 17.54 -13.45
CA ILE A 51 6.90 17.99 -12.84
C ILE A 51 7.87 16.82 -12.64
N TYR A 52 7.38 15.67 -12.17
CA TYR A 52 8.14 14.48 -11.84
C TYR A 52 7.69 13.28 -12.66
N ASN A 53 8.52 12.25 -12.73
CA ASN A 53 8.05 10.93 -13.07
C ASN A 53 7.19 10.41 -11.92
N VAL A 54 6.12 9.69 -12.22
CA VAL A 54 5.16 9.23 -11.22
C VAL A 54 4.87 7.75 -11.39
N PHE A 55 4.82 7.05 -10.27
CA PHE A 55 4.42 5.66 -10.14
C PHE A 55 3.39 5.53 -9.01
N VAL A 56 2.39 4.70 -9.21
CA VAL A 56 1.47 4.23 -8.17
C VAL A 56 1.03 2.81 -8.48
N TRP A 57 0.73 2.02 -7.46
CA TRP A 57 0.26 0.65 -7.64
C TRP A 57 -1.05 0.36 -6.89
N ASP A 58 -1.73 -0.70 -7.32
CA ASP A 58 -2.60 -1.44 -6.44
C ASP A 58 -1.74 -2.49 -5.74
N ALA A 59 -1.59 -2.38 -4.42
CA ALA A 59 -0.72 -3.29 -3.68
C ALA A 59 -1.16 -4.76 -3.89
N PRO A 60 -0.25 -5.75 -3.73
CA PRO A 60 -0.60 -7.17 -3.88
C PRO A 60 -1.89 -7.56 -3.15
N GLY A 61 -2.85 -8.10 -3.89
CA GLY A 61 -4.19 -8.47 -3.41
C GLY A 61 -5.21 -7.34 -3.34
N HIS A 62 -4.85 -6.09 -3.61
CA HIS A 62 -5.77 -4.94 -3.57
C HIS A 62 -6.34 -4.64 -4.96
N ALA A 63 -7.54 -4.09 -4.99
CA ALA A 63 -8.25 -3.60 -6.18
C ALA A 63 -8.03 -4.46 -7.44
N LYS A 64 -7.31 -3.96 -8.49
CA LYS A 64 -7.00 -4.70 -9.71
C LYS A 64 -5.96 -5.80 -9.51
N SER A 65 -5.13 -5.73 -8.48
CA SER A 65 -4.18 -6.78 -8.12
C SER A 65 -4.83 -7.98 -7.41
N TRP A 66 -6.14 -8.12 -7.48
CA TRP A 66 -6.90 -9.28 -7.07
C TRP A 66 -7.31 -10.12 -8.30
N PRO A 67 -7.32 -11.48 -8.23
CA PRO A 67 -6.99 -12.33 -7.07
C PRO A 67 -5.47 -12.45 -6.84
N PHE A 68 -5.10 -12.76 -5.58
CA PHE A 68 -3.72 -12.93 -5.17
C PHE A 68 -3.62 -13.99 -4.04
N GLU A 69 -2.56 -14.77 -4.01
CA GLU A 69 -2.30 -15.71 -2.91
C GLU A 69 -1.67 -14.96 -1.72
N PHE A 70 -2.24 -15.19 -0.52
CA PHE A 70 -1.82 -14.48 0.71
C PHE A 70 -0.80 -15.28 1.51
N ASN A 71 0.30 -15.66 0.85
CA ASN A 71 1.44 -16.40 1.41
C ASN A 71 2.73 -15.56 1.41
N PHE A 72 2.63 -14.25 1.40
CA PHE A 72 3.75 -13.31 1.31
C PHE A 72 3.89 -12.45 2.57
N SER A 73 5.10 -11.94 2.79
CA SER A 73 5.49 -11.04 3.88
C SER A 73 5.50 -9.56 3.45
N LEU A 74 5.78 -8.67 4.41
CA LEU A 74 6.03 -7.26 4.12
C LEU A 74 7.31 -7.09 3.28
N SER A 75 8.34 -7.88 3.57
CA SER A 75 9.60 -7.91 2.79
C SER A 75 9.36 -8.33 1.35
N ASP A 76 8.44 -9.26 1.09
CA ASP A 76 8.13 -9.67 -0.29
C ASP A 76 7.46 -8.56 -1.08
N LYS A 77 6.59 -7.76 -0.43
CA LYS A 77 6.05 -6.53 -1.06
C LYS A 77 7.16 -5.56 -1.47
N ALA A 78 8.14 -5.34 -0.60
CA ALA A 78 9.27 -4.47 -0.89
C ALA A 78 10.16 -5.01 -2.02
N LYS A 79 10.38 -6.32 -2.07
CA LYS A 79 11.12 -6.99 -3.17
C LYS A 79 10.38 -6.86 -4.50
N TRP A 80 9.07 -7.14 -4.54
CA TRP A 80 8.29 -6.94 -5.77
C TRP A 80 8.28 -5.50 -6.23
N LEU A 81 8.26 -4.54 -5.30
CA LEU A 81 8.44 -3.14 -5.67
C LEU A 81 9.80 -2.91 -6.31
N ASP A 82 10.89 -3.42 -5.73
CA ASP A 82 12.26 -3.31 -6.30
C ASP A 82 12.36 -3.95 -7.69
N ASP A 83 11.76 -5.12 -7.87
CA ASP A 83 11.71 -5.80 -9.17
C ASP A 83 11.00 -4.94 -10.22
N ILE A 84 9.84 -4.36 -9.88
CA ILE A 84 9.09 -3.46 -10.78
C ILE A 84 9.91 -2.22 -11.10
N LEU A 85 10.50 -1.57 -10.10
CA LEU A 85 11.32 -0.38 -10.30
C LEU A 85 12.55 -0.68 -11.18
N SER A 86 13.15 -1.85 -11.00
CA SER A 86 14.26 -2.32 -11.82
C SER A 86 13.85 -2.59 -13.27
N LEU A 87 12.68 -3.22 -13.47
CA LEU A 87 12.09 -3.46 -14.80
C LEU A 87 11.83 -2.15 -15.56
N GLU A 88 11.39 -1.11 -14.84
CA GLU A 88 11.10 0.22 -15.40
C GLU A 88 12.33 1.13 -15.45
N ASN A 89 13.53 0.63 -15.09
CA ASN A 89 14.77 1.41 -15.01
C ASN A 89 14.68 2.63 -14.09
N ILE A 90 13.84 2.58 -13.06
CA ILE A 90 13.69 3.65 -12.07
C ILE A 90 14.81 3.51 -11.04
N ARG A 91 15.66 4.53 -10.97
CA ARG A 91 16.80 4.59 -10.03
C ARG A 91 16.59 5.72 -9.03
N TYR A 92 16.96 5.45 -7.78
CA TYR A 92 16.90 6.42 -6.69
C TYR A 92 15.55 7.17 -6.58
N PRO A 93 14.41 6.44 -6.45
CA PRO A 93 13.11 7.06 -6.31
C PRO A 93 12.96 7.77 -4.96
N VAL A 94 11.95 8.65 -4.89
CA VAL A 94 11.39 9.11 -3.61
C VAL A 94 10.10 8.31 -3.37
N ILE A 95 10.08 7.52 -2.30
CA ILE A 95 8.91 6.75 -1.90
C ILE A 95 8.02 7.60 -0.97
N ILE A 96 6.72 7.65 -1.26
CA ILE A 96 5.69 8.31 -0.47
C ILE A 96 4.65 7.25 -0.11
N GLY A 97 4.67 6.80 1.13
CA GLY A 97 3.80 5.73 1.61
C GLY A 97 2.82 6.20 2.67
N GLN A 98 1.54 5.89 2.50
CA GLN A 98 0.51 6.17 3.48
C GLN A 98 0.13 4.89 4.24
N SER A 99 0.10 4.93 5.58
CA SER A 99 -0.29 3.81 6.44
C SER A 99 0.47 2.52 6.06
N MET A 100 -0.19 1.46 5.60
CA MET A 100 0.46 0.23 5.13
C MET A 100 1.47 0.48 4.02
N GLY A 101 1.25 1.43 3.12
CA GLY A 101 2.21 1.84 2.10
C GLY A 101 3.49 2.43 2.71
N GLY A 102 3.37 3.13 3.85
CA GLY A 102 4.52 3.63 4.61
C GLY A 102 5.33 2.48 5.22
N TYR A 103 4.70 1.40 5.69
CA TYR A 103 5.42 0.23 6.17
C TYR A 103 6.15 -0.52 5.03
N VAL A 104 5.55 -0.57 3.84
CA VAL A 104 6.26 -1.09 2.65
C VAL A 104 7.47 -0.23 2.31
N GLY A 105 7.33 1.11 2.39
CA GLY A 105 8.43 2.04 2.18
C GLY A 105 9.57 1.89 3.20
N GLN A 106 9.24 1.64 4.49
CA GLN A 106 10.23 1.34 5.53
C GLN A 106 10.96 0.02 5.22
N ALA A 107 10.21 -1.04 4.89
CA ALA A 107 10.79 -2.33 4.50
C ALA A 107 11.71 -2.19 3.27
N TYR A 108 11.30 -1.39 2.28
CA TYR A 108 12.15 -1.10 1.12
C TYR A 108 13.45 -0.38 1.51
N ALA A 109 13.35 0.64 2.37
CA ALA A 109 14.52 1.40 2.82
C ALA A 109 15.52 0.53 3.60
N GLU A 110 15.05 -0.43 4.39
CA GLU A 110 15.90 -1.38 5.12
C GLU A 110 16.54 -2.42 4.20
N LEU A 111 15.78 -2.99 3.26
CA LEU A 111 16.29 -4.02 2.35
C LEU A 111 17.21 -3.45 1.27
N PHE A 112 16.96 -2.20 0.84
CA PHE A 112 17.65 -1.56 -0.28
C PHE A 112 18.16 -0.15 0.07
N PRO A 113 19.00 0.02 1.12
CA PRO A 113 19.36 1.34 1.67
C PRO A 113 20.05 2.26 0.65
N ASN A 114 20.70 1.70 -0.37
CA ASN A 114 21.43 2.47 -1.38
C ASN A 114 20.63 2.70 -2.68
N LYS A 115 19.35 2.31 -2.72
CA LYS A 115 18.50 2.45 -3.91
C LYS A 115 17.45 3.56 -3.77
N LEU A 116 17.46 4.32 -2.67
CA LEU A 116 16.43 5.28 -2.34
C LEU A 116 17.02 6.70 -2.24
N LYS A 117 16.39 7.68 -2.91
CA LYS A 117 16.73 9.09 -2.78
C LYS A 117 16.10 9.75 -1.56
N GLY A 118 14.89 9.31 -1.20
CA GLY A 118 14.16 9.81 -0.06
C GLY A 118 12.93 8.97 0.27
N PHE A 119 12.45 9.10 1.51
CA PHE A 119 11.26 8.42 1.98
C PHE A 119 10.37 9.37 2.79
N ILE A 120 9.09 9.43 2.45
CA ILE A 120 8.05 10.18 3.14
C ILE A 120 7.03 9.18 3.68
N SER A 121 6.95 9.09 5.00
CA SER A 121 5.97 8.27 5.71
C SER A 121 4.80 9.12 6.16
N ILE A 122 3.59 8.75 5.73
CA ILE A 122 2.35 9.43 6.07
C ILE A 122 1.52 8.47 6.93
N ASP A 123 1.27 8.85 8.18
CA ASP A 123 0.41 8.09 9.10
C ASP A 123 0.86 6.62 9.31
N SER A 124 2.18 6.41 9.46
CA SER A 124 2.78 5.11 9.75
C SER A 124 3.79 5.23 10.89
N ALA A 125 3.70 4.35 11.87
CA ALA A 125 4.67 4.25 12.95
C ALA A 125 5.98 3.57 12.49
N PRO A 126 7.10 3.69 13.24
CA PRO A 126 8.31 2.94 12.94
C PRO A 126 8.10 1.42 13.08
N LEU A 127 8.67 0.64 12.13
CA LEU A 127 8.68 -0.83 12.14
C LEU A 127 9.69 -1.38 13.18
N GLN A 128 9.49 -1.06 14.44
CA GLN A 128 10.38 -1.51 15.51
C GLN A 128 9.57 -2.11 16.66
N ARG A 129 10.01 -3.28 17.11
CA ARG A 129 9.39 -4.04 18.20
C ARG A 129 9.18 -3.22 19.48
N LYS A 130 10.04 -2.26 19.77
CA LYS A 130 9.99 -1.41 20.97
C LYS A 130 8.76 -0.49 21.04
N TYR A 131 8.08 -0.23 19.90
CA TYR A 131 6.92 0.66 19.85
C TYR A 131 5.58 -0.08 19.90
N VAL A 132 5.60 -1.41 20.07
CA VAL A 132 4.38 -2.23 20.11
C VAL A 132 4.49 -3.29 21.21
N THR A 133 3.39 -3.53 21.90
CA THR A 133 3.31 -4.57 22.94
C THR A 133 3.04 -5.95 22.33
N GLY A 134 3.32 -7.02 23.10
CA GLY A 134 2.98 -8.38 22.66
C GLY A 134 1.49 -8.62 22.50
N ILE A 135 0.66 -7.93 23.30
CA ILE A 135 -0.81 -8.01 23.20
C ILE A 135 -1.29 -7.35 21.91
N GLU A 136 -0.77 -6.18 21.56
CA GLU A 136 -1.10 -5.49 20.30
C GLU A 136 -0.72 -6.33 19.09
N LEU A 137 0.47 -6.94 19.07
CA LEU A 137 0.89 -7.85 18.01
C LEU A 137 -0.04 -9.05 17.88
N TRP A 138 -0.42 -9.65 19.02
CA TRP A 138 -1.37 -10.76 19.01
C TRP A 138 -2.74 -10.34 18.46
N LEU A 139 -3.25 -9.16 18.85
CA LEU A 139 -4.50 -8.61 18.34
C LEU A 139 -4.42 -8.36 16.83
N LEU A 140 -3.36 -7.73 16.34
CA LEU A 140 -3.15 -7.48 14.90
C LEU A 140 -3.23 -8.77 14.09
N LYS A 141 -2.63 -9.86 14.57
CA LYS A 141 -2.68 -11.18 13.90
C LYS A 141 -4.09 -11.82 13.88
N LYS A 142 -5.05 -11.28 14.65
CA LYS A 142 -6.42 -11.80 14.77
C LYS A 142 -7.48 -10.88 14.15
N MET A 143 -7.08 -9.91 13.34
CA MET A 143 -8.02 -8.90 12.82
C MET A 143 -8.95 -9.42 11.71
N GLU A 144 -8.62 -10.48 10.98
CA GLU A 144 -9.46 -10.98 9.88
C GLU A 144 -10.90 -11.29 10.30
N PRO A 145 -11.15 -12.08 11.38
CA PRO A 145 -12.51 -12.33 11.85
C PRO A 145 -13.28 -11.07 12.22
N VAL A 146 -12.58 -10.09 12.81
CA VAL A 146 -13.20 -8.80 13.16
C VAL A 146 -13.78 -8.14 11.91
N TYR A 147 -12.99 -7.97 10.86
CA TYR A 147 -13.46 -7.38 9.61
C TYR A 147 -14.48 -8.25 8.87
N ARG A 148 -14.42 -9.57 9.03
CA ARG A 148 -15.33 -10.50 8.36
C ARG A 148 -16.75 -10.44 8.89
N TYR A 149 -16.92 -10.24 10.21
CA TYR A 149 -18.20 -10.29 10.90
C TYR A 149 -18.71 -8.92 11.36
N TYR A 150 -17.89 -7.87 11.31
CA TYR A 150 -18.32 -6.52 11.64
C TYR A 150 -19.34 -6.04 10.58
N PRO A 151 -20.45 -5.39 10.98
CA PRO A 151 -21.48 -4.96 10.02
C PRO A 151 -20.91 -4.06 8.92
N TRP A 152 -21.07 -4.47 7.66
CA TRP A 152 -20.47 -3.78 6.51
C TRP A 152 -20.80 -2.29 6.45
N LYS A 153 -22.08 -1.92 6.66
CA LYS A 153 -22.52 -0.51 6.67
C LYS A 153 -21.78 0.33 7.71
N SER A 154 -21.52 -0.26 8.89
CA SER A 154 -20.76 0.42 9.95
C SER A 154 -19.28 0.52 9.59
N LEU A 155 -18.71 -0.53 9.01
CA LEU A 155 -17.33 -0.55 8.52
C LEU A 155 -17.11 0.51 7.43
N LEU A 156 -18.00 0.56 6.44
CA LEU A 156 -17.99 1.56 5.38
C LEU A 156 -18.07 2.99 5.95
N LYS A 157 -19.00 3.25 6.87
CA LYS A 157 -19.14 4.54 7.52
C LYS A 157 -17.88 4.96 8.32
N THR A 158 -17.32 4.03 9.09
CA THR A 158 -16.11 4.29 9.89
C THR A 158 -14.89 4.51 9.00
N GLY A 159 -14.69 3.65 8.00
CA GLY A 159 -13.59 3.77 7.05
C GLY A 159 -13.67 5.03 6.20
N THR A 160 -14.88 5.49 5.87
CA THR A 160 -15.08 6.72 5.10
C THR A 160 -14.86 7.97 5.97
N ASN A 161 -15.52 8.05 7.12
CA ASN A 161 -15.52 9.28 7.94
C ASN A 161 -14.35 9.36 8.92
N GLY A 162 -13.76 8.23 9.31
CA GLY A 162 -12.65 8.18 10.25
C GLY A 162 -11.29 8.48 9.64
N VAL A 163 -11.15 8.32 8.32
CA VAL A 163 -9.84 8.49 7.63
C VAL A 163 -9.74 9.75 6.79
N ALA A 164 -10.84 10.50 6.59
CA ALA A 164 -10.84 11.70 5.78
C ALA A 164 -11.68 12.81 6.40
N THR A 165 -11.13 14.02 6.45
CA THR A 165 -11.79 15.22 7.01
C THR A 165 -12.51 16.04 5.95
N SER A 166 -12.03 16.06 4.70
CA SER A 166 -12.65 16.79 3.59
C SER A 166 -13.79 15.99 2.95
N GLU A 167 -14.75 16.68 2.35
CA GLU A 167 -15.83 16.05 1.59
C GLU A 167 -15.29 15.21 0.43
N TYR A 168 -14.34 15.78 -0.33
CA TYR A 168 -13.63 15.04 -1.40
C TYR A 168 -12.99 13.75 -0.89
N GLY A 169 -12.21 13.82 0.19
CA GLY A 169 -11.54 12.66 0.76
C GLY A 169 -12.52 11.60 1.25
N ARG A 170 -13.63 11.98 1.89
CA ARG A 170 -14.69 11.04 2.31
C ARG A 170 -15.35 10.36 1.11
N LYS A 171 -15.68 11.13 0.06
CA LYS A 171 -16.23 10.55 -1.17
C LYS A 171 -15.24 9.58 -1.81
N LEU A 172 -13.98 9.96 -1.96
CA LEU A 172 -12.93 9.11 -2.51
C LEU A 172 -12.78 7.79 -1.72
N MET A 173 -12.70 7.88 -0.38
CA MET A 173 -12.60 6.68 0.47
C MET A 173 -13.86 5.81 0.38
N HIS A 174 -15.04 6.42 0.28
CA HIS A 174 -16.28 5.68 0.04
C HIS A 174 -16.18 4.90 -1.29
N ASP A 175 -15.79 5.56 -2.39
CA ASP A 175 -15.71 4.95 -3.72
C ASP A 175 -14.63 3.85 -3.78
N ILE A 176 -13.51 4.02 -3.05
CA ILE A 176 -12.49 2.99 -2.88
C ILE A 176 -13.06 1.77 -2.13
N MET A 177 -13.76 1.97 -1.02
CA MET A 177 -14.32 0.87 -0.23
C MET A 177 -15.47 0.14 -0.94
N MET A 178 -16.22 0.83 -1.80
CA MET A 178 -17.34 0.23 -2.54
C MET A 178 -16.92 -0.89 -3.51
N ILE A 179 -15.63 -1.01 -3.87
CA ILE A 179 -15.15 -2.17 -4.65
C ILE A 179 -15.29 -3.50 -3.89
N TYR A 180 -15.48 -3.43 -2.58
CA TYR A 180 -15.70 -4.60 -1.70
C TYR A 180 -17.17 -4.80 -1.32
N ASP A 181 -18.08 -3.96 -1.83
CA ASP A 181 -19.51 -4.12 -1.56
C ASP A 181 -20.00 -5.47 -2.11
N GLY A 182 -20.70 -6.24 -1.27
CA GLY A 182 -21.06 -7.61 -1.60
C GLY A 182 -19.94 -8.66 -1.46
N ASP A 183 -18.69 -8.26 -1.22
CA ASP A 183 -17.53 -9.16 -0.99
C ASP A 183 -16.70 -8.79 0.25
N GLN A 184 -17.37 -8.67 1.37
CA GLN A 184 -16.73 -8.39 2.66
C GLN A 184 -15.68 -9.45 3.04
N LYS A 185 -15.79 -10.68 2.52
CA LYS A 185 -14.78 -11.73 2.74
C LYS A 185 -13.44 -11.34 2.12
N ARG A 186 -13.46 -10.78 0.91
CA ARG A 186 -12.26 -10.25 0.25
C ARG A 186 -11.64 -9.12 1.06
N TYR A 187 -12.46 -8.14 1.48
CA TYR A 187 -12.00 -7.04 2.34
C TYR A 187 -11.32 -7.57 3.62
N ALA A 188 -11.98 -8.48 4.34
CA ALA A 188 -11.47 -9.05 5.58
C ALA A 188 -10.16 -9.82 5.37
N LYS A 189 -10.05 -10.59 4.28
CA LYS A 189 -8.84 -11.33 3.93
C LYS A 189 -7.65 -10.39 3.67
N ILE A 190 -7.87 -9.32 2.91
CA ILE A 190 -6.84 -8.31 2.62
C ILE A 190 -6.41 -7.60 3.91
N ALA A 191 -7.39 -7.11 4.70
CA ALA A 191 -7.13 -6.39 5.94
C ALA A 191 -6.44 -7.28 6.98
N GLY A 192 -6.95 -8.50 7.20
CA GLY A 192 -6.38 -9.45 8.14
C GLY A 192 -4.96 -9.87 7.79
N HIS A 193 -4.70 -10.15 6.51
CA HIS A 193 -3.35 -10.46 6.05
C HIS A 193 -2.40 -9.27 6.24
N GLY A 194 -2.83 -8.06 5.88
CA GLY A 194 -2.02 -6.85 6.04
C GLY A 194 -1.60 -6.63 7.49
N PHE A 195 -2.52 -6.73 8.44
CA PHE A 195 -2.19 -6.61 9.86
C PHE A 195 -1.29 -7.75 10.36
N ARG A 196 -1.48 -8.98 9.86
CA ARG A 196 -0.64 -10.11 10.22
C ARG A 196 0.81 -9.89 9.79
N ILE A 197 1.06 -9.56 8.51
CA ILE A 197 2.43 -9.34 8.01
C ILE A 197 3.10 -8.12 8.65
N LEU A 198 2.33 -7.10 9.02
CA LEU A 198 2.81 -5.97 9.80
C LEU A 198 3.29 -6.41 11.19
N ALA A 199 2.48 -7.20 11.90
CA ALA A 199 2.84 -7.72 13.21
C ALA A 199 4.08 -8.62 13.14
N GLU A 200 4.18 -9.49 12.13
CA GLU A 200 5.34 -10.35 11.87
C GLU A 200 6.62 -9.52 11.61
N ALA A 201 6.53 -8.49 10.79
CA ALA A 201 7.64 -7.58 10.51
C ALA A 201 8.11 -6.83 11.77
N MET A 202 7.18 -6.35 12.61
CA MET A 202 7.53 -5.70 13.89
C MET A 202 8.16 -6.67 14.90
N GLU A 203 7.77 -7.96 14.91
CA GLU A 203 8.38 -8.96 15.79
C GLU A 203 9.83 -9.27 15.45
N THR A 204 10.15 -9.28 14.16
CA THR A 204 11.48 -9.63 13.64
C THR A 204 12.41 -8.43 13.52
N ASN A 205 11.90 -7.20 13.73
CA ASN A 205 12.55 -5.92 13.40
C ASN A 205 12.95 -5.86 11.92
N LEU A 206 12.21 -6.59 11.13
CA LEU A 206 12.31 -6.82 9.70
C LEU A 206 13.72 -7.08 9.21
#